data_182af2b63cfb191f350e1dfaf4da3275
#
_entry.id   182af2b63cfb191f350e1dfaf4da3275
#
_cell.length_a   1.000
_cell.length_b   1.000
_cell.length_c   1.000
_cell.angle_alpha   90.00
_cell.angle_beta   90.00
_cell.angle_gamma   90.00
#
_symmetry.space_group_name_H-M   'P 1'
#
loop_
_entity.id
_entity.type
_entity.pdbx_description
1 polymer ?
#
loop_
_entity_poly.entity_id
_entity_poly.type
_entity_poly.pdbx_seq_one_letter_code
_entity_poly.pdbx_strand_id
1 'polypeptide(L)' 'MKYRIEIKFKDGIKDIQSEAILKTANANTDLGNNSLISLHMYKGFLIECKPNFDIDNLCDKLLANNVIEQYTIEEI' A
#
# COMPACT_ATOMS: atom_id res chain seq x y z
N MET A 1 1.95 -1.75 -22.68
CA MET A 1 1.24 -2.49 -21.62
C MET A 1 1.12 -1.61 -20.40
N LYS A 2 0.04 -1.72 -19.70
CA LYS A 2 -0.23 -0.92 -18.49
C LYS A 2 -0.47 -1.82 -17.30
N TYR A 3 0.08 -1.43 -16.15
CA TYR A 3 -0.05 -2.17 -14.91
C TYR A 3 -0.42 -1.26 -13.76
N ARG A 4 -1.18 -1.81 -12.83
CA ARG A 4 -1.41 -1.22 -11.51
C ARG A 4 -0.64 -2.03 -10.49
N ILE A 5 0.20 -1.35 -9.72
CA ILE A 5 0.97 -1.97 -8.65
C ILE A 5 0.44 -1.47 -7.32
N GLU A 6 0.12 -2.37 -6.41
CA GLU A 6 -0.28 -2.03 -5.04
C GLU A 6 0.75 -2.60 -4.08
N ILE A 7 1.24 -1.78 -3.16
CA ILE A 7 2.27 -2.14 -2.20
C ILE A 7 1.76 -1.84 -0.79
N LYS A 8 1.80 -2.84 0.07
CA LYS A 8 1.36 -2.71 1.46
C LYS A 8 2.34 -3.43 2.38
N PHE A 9 2.27 -3.14 3.67
CA PHE A 9 3.07 -3.85 4.65
C PHE A 9 2.67 -5.33 4.73
N LYS A 10 3.64 -6.18 4.97
CA LYS A 10 3.39 -7.60 5.26
C LYS A 10 2.63 -7.74 6.57
N ASP A 11 1.88 -8.82 6.71
CA ASP A 11 1.19 -9.13 7.95
C ASP A 11 2.19 -9.22 9.11
N GLY A 12 1.82 -8.65 10.25
CA GLY A 12 2.69 -8.62 11.41
C GLY A 12 3.66 -7.44 11.47
N ILE A 13 3.79 -6.68 10.39
CA ILE A 13 4.57 -5.44 10.39
C ILE A 13 3.70 -4.31 10.91
N LYS A 14 4.20 -3.56 11.89
CA LYS A 14 3.47 -2.47 12.51
C LYS A 14 3.46 -1.24 11.60
N ASP A 15 2.25 -0.77 11.27
CA ASP A 15 2.03 0.44 10.50
C ASP A 15 1.71 1.60 11.45
N ILE A 16 2.76 2.25 11.95
CA ILE A 16 2.64 3.30 12.97
C ILE A 16 1.84 4.49 12.45
N GLN A 17 2.03 4.87 11.19
CA GLN A 17 1.33 6.01 10.61
C GLN A 17 -0.17 5.76 10.51
N SER A 18 -0.56 4.57 10.04
CA SER A 18 -1.98 4.20 9.96
C SER A 18 -2.63 4.11 11.34
N GLU A 19 -1.92 3.58 12.32
CA GLU A 19 -2.41 3.53 13.70
C GLU A 19 -2.64 4.94 14.26
N ALA A 20 -1.74 5.87 13.99
CA ALA A 20 -1.89 7.25 14.43
C ALA A 20 -3.09 7.94 13.78
N ILE A 21 -3.31 7.72 12.49
CA ILE A 21 -4.46 8.27 11.77
C ILE A 21 -5.76 7.71 12.32
N LEU A 22 -5.82 6.40 12.53
CA LEU A 22 -6.99 5.73 13.10
C LEU A 22 -7.35 6.30 14.47
N LYS A 23 -6.37 6.44 15.33
CA LYS A 23 -6.55 6.97 16.68
C LYS A 23 -7.04 8.41 16.66
N THR A 24 -6.42 9.25 15.84
CA THR A 24 -6.79 10.66 15.70
C THR A 24 -8.21 10.81 15.17
N ALA A 25 -8.56 10.05 14.13
CA ALA A 25 -9.89 10.10 13.54
C ALA A 25 -10.97 9.66 14.54
N ASN A 26 -10.71 8.57 15.27
CA ASN A 26 -11.67 8.06 16.24
C ASN A 26 -11.84 8.97 17.47
N ALA A 27 -10.81 9.71 17.82
CA ALA A 27 -10.91 10.68 18.92
C ALA A 27 -11.68 11.94 18.54
N ASN A 28 -11.92 12.17 17.25
CA ASN A 28 -12.63 13.34 16.75
C ASN A 28 -14.07 12.99 16.44
N THR A 29 -15.04 13.64 17.12
CA THR A 29 -16.47 13.35 16.96
C THR A 29 -17.00 13.73 15.58
N ASP A 30 -16.35 14.65 14.88
CA ASP A 30 -16.75 15.06 13.53
C ASP A 30 -16.17 14.17 12.44
N LEU A 31 -15.23 13.29 12.78
CA LEU A 31 -14.58 12.37 11.84
C LEU A 31 -15.03 10.93 12.12
N GLY A 32 -14.22 10.18 12.82
CA GLY A 32 -14.49 8.77 13.06
C GLY A 32 -15.42 8.49 14.22
N ASN A 33 -15.38 9.30 15.27
CA ASN A 33 -16.18 9.18 16.46
C ASN A 33 -16.26 7.74 16.99
N ASN A 34 -15.11 7.08 17.15
CA ASN A 34 -14.97 5.68 17.56
C ASN A 34 -15.61 4.67 16.64
N SER A 35 -15.90 5.05 15.38
CA SER A 35 -16.57 4.17 14.42
C SER A 35 -15.62 3.40 13.53
N LEU A 36 -14.36 3.84 13.41
CA LEU A 36 -13.38 3.16 12.56
C LEU A 36 -12.80 1.95 13.30
N ILE A 37 -12.89 0.80 12.67
CA ILE A 37 -12.40 -0.47 13.22
C ILE A 37 -10.96 -0.70 12.81
N SER A 38 -10.62 -0.41 11.55
CA SER A 38 -9.26 -0.56 11.04
C SER A 38 -8.98 0.47 9.97
N LEU A 39 -7.72 0.78 9.80
CA LEU A 39 -7.25 1.68 8.76
C LEU A 39 -5.83 1.28 8.40
N HIS A 40 -5.59 1.03 7.12
CA HIS A 40 -4.29 0.64 6.61
C HIS A 40 -3.94 1.47 5.40
N MET A 41 -2.69 1.93 5.33
CA MET A 41 -2.18 2.62 4.16
C MET A 41 -1.58 1.63 3.19
N TYR A 42 -1.72 1.93 1.92
CA TYR A 42 -0.94 1.29 0.88
C TYR A 42 -0.55 2.35 -0.15
N LYS A 43 0.47 2.07 -0.94
CA LYS A 43 0.88 2.94 -2.03
C LYS A 43 0.70 2.22 -3.35
N GLY A 44 0.50 3.00 -4.42
CA GLY A 44 0.25 2.45 -5.72
C GLY A 44 1.01 3.17 -6.82
N PHE A 45 1.24 2.45 -7.91
CA PHE A 45 1.86 2.98 -9.12
C PHE A 45 1.04 2.57 -10.31
N LEU A 46 0.87 3.51 -11.26
CA LEU A 46 0.35 3.20 -12.59
C LEU A 46 1.53 3.27 -13.55
N ILE A 47 1.80 2.17 -14.22
CA ILE A 47 2.99 2.04 -15.06
C ILE A 47 2.58 1.69 -16.49
N GLU A 48 3.11 2.43 -17.43
CA GLU A 48 3.03 2.08 -18.85
C GLU A 48 4.42 1.70 -19.32
N CYS A 49 4.56 0.55 -19.97
CA CYS A 49 5.86 0.04 -20.40
C CYS A 49 5.74 -0.69 -21.73
N LYS A 50 6.92 -0.94 -22.32
CA LYS A 50 6.98 -1.74 -23.55
C LYS A 50 6.65 -3.20 -23.23
N PRO A 51 6.19 -4.00 -24.23
CA PRO A 51 5.87 -5.41 -24.02
C PRO A 51 7.02 -6.18 -23.42
N ASN A 52 7.65 -6.79 -23.16
CA ASN A 52 8.77 -7.54 -22.60
C ASN A 52 9.49 -6.86 -21.42
N PHE A 53 8.94 -5.76 -20.90
CA PHE A 53 9.52 -5.15 -19.70
C PHE A 53 9.28 -6.05 -18.49
N ASP A 54 10.31 -6.27 -17.67
CA ASP A 54 10.21 -7.10 -16.47
C ASP A 54 9.66 -6.28 -15.29
N ILE A 55 8.34 -6.25 -15.19
CA ILE A 55 7.65 -5.48 -14.15
C ILE A 55 7.88 -6.09 -12.76
N ASP A 56 7.99 -7.40 -12.66
CA ASP A 56 8.27 -8.07 -11.39
C ASP A 56 9.62 -7.66 -10.83
N ASN A 57 10.62 -7.59 -11.68
CA ASN A 57 11.95 -7.18 -11.27
C ASN A 57 11.98 -5.73 -10.77
N LEU A 58 11.24 -4.84 -11.45
CA LEU A 58 11.12 -3.45 -11.01
C LEU A 58 10.50 -3.36 -9.62
N CYS A 59 9.39 -4.06 -9.39
CA CYS A 59 8.72 -4.08 -8.09
C CYS A 59 9.63 -4.64 -7.00
N ASP A 60 10.28 -5.76 -7.29
CA ASP A 60 11.14 -6.46 -6.33
C ASP A 60 12.39 -5.68 -5.97
N LYS A 61 13.02 -5.03 -6.94
CA LYS A 61 14.30 -4.38 -6.75
C LYS A 61 14.21 -2.91 -6.37
N LEU A 62 13.12 -2.24 -6.71
CA LEU A 62 13.04 -0.79 -6.54
C LEU A 62 11.77 -0.31 -5.82
N LEU A 63 10.59 -0.79 -6.22
CA LEU A 63 9.34 -0.20 -5.74
C LEU A 63 8.94 -0.66 -4.35
N ALA A 64 9.17 -1.91 -4.02
CA ALA A 64 8.80 -2.49 -2.73
C ALA A 64 10.02 -2.84 -1.90
N ASN A 65 9.92 -2.65 -0.60
CA ASN A 65 10.91 -3.13 0.36
C ASN A 65 10.50 -4.55 0.79
N ASN A 66 11.11 -5.56 0.20
CA ASN A 66 10.73 -6.96 0.40
C ASN A 66 10.88 -7.48 1.83
N VAL A 67 11.59 -6.75 2.68
CA VAL A 67 11.69 -7.13 4.09
C VAL A 67 10.38 -6.85 4.82
N ILE A 68 9.75 -5.72 4.53
CA ILE A 68 8.57 -5.25 5.27
C ILE A 68 7.32 -5.09 4.41
N GLU A 69 7.45 -5.09 3.08
CA GLU A 69 6.34 -4.85 2.15
C GLU A 69 6.09 -6.03 1.23
N GLN A 70 4.87 -6.13 0.75
CA GLN A 70 4.47 -7.04 -0.30
C GLN A 70 3.76 -6.26 -1.40
N TYR A 71 3.72 -6.80 -2.60
CA TYR A 71 3.11 -6.11 -3.72
C TYR A 71 2.23 -7.06 -4.56
N THR A 72 1.28 -6.46 -5.27
CA THR A 72 0.48 -7.15 -6.27
C THR A 72 0.59 -6.40 -7.59
N ILE A 73 0.51 -7.14 -8.69
CA ILE A 73 0.59 -6.59 -10.05
C ILE A 73 -0.70 -6.96 -10.77
N GLU A 74 -1.36 -5.95 -11.34
CA GLU A 74 -2.56 -6.13 -12.13
C GLU A 74 -2.35 -5.48 -13.49
N GLU A 75 -2.58 -6.23 -14.57
CA GLU A 75 -2.57 -5.65 -15.92
C GLU A 75 -3.91 -4.99 -16.19
N ILE A 76 -3.87 -3.76 -16.68
CA ILE A 76 -5.06 -2.96 -16.93
C ILE A 76 -5.20 -2.49 -18.38
#